data_8c1b57a4d22d65d7eba4059b25684fba
#
_entry.id   8c1b57a4d22d65d7eba4059b25684fba
#
_cell.length_a   1.000
_cell.length_b   1.000
_cell.length_c   1.000
_cell.angle_alpha   90.00
_cell.angle_beta   90.00
_cell.angle_gamma   90.00
#
_symmetry.space_group_name_H-M   'P 1'
#
loop_
_entity.id
_entity.type
_entity.pdbx_description
1 polymer ?
#
loop_
_entity_poly.entity_id
_entity_poly.type
_entity_poly.pdbx_seq_one_letter_code
_entity_poly.pdbx_strand_id
1 'polypeptide(L)'
;PLFRSQAEGAARGVLPADHAFWAGLYDQRGWVNILRKASPEARADFLKAIANSSASPVISAQSREGLGKAWLDAGEGGKARENLEKALQLRKSHFASDLLSLGRVYYSLGLASDMAGDREGALTAYAGAVDSLLKCVEGAERRDLLVQSYLCKAYALCDGEQWKEAAEAFEAVLPMLEGEQRSENYKQLGRCYDELGMKEKADDCWKESGFPRVRMASPGRRPSVNSRSSRR
;
A
#
# COMPACT_ATOMS: atom_id res chain seq x y z
N PRO A 1 0.30 -12.66 -27.86
CA PRO A 1 1.73 -13.00 -27.75
C PRO A 1 2.48 -12.84 -29.08
N LEU A 2 1.92 -13.30 -30.21
CA LEU A 2 2.57 -13.28 -31.52
C LEU A 2 2.91 -11.86 -32.03
N PHE A 3 2.01 -10.91 -31.94
CA PHE A 3 2.24 -9.54 -32.43
C PHE A 3 3.39 -8.82 -31.71
N ARG A 4 3.59 -9.07 -30.40
CA ARG A 4 4.67 -8.44 -29.63
C ARG A 4 6.04 -9.01 -29.96
N SER A 5 6.16 -10.33 -30.15
CA SER A 5 7.41 -10.96 -30.57
C SER A 5 7.81 -10.57 -32.00
N GLN A 6 6.83 -10.34 -32.87
CA GLN A 6 7.07 -9.83 -34.23
C GLN A 6 7.53 -8.37 -34.20
N ALA A 7 6.89 -7.51 -33.41
CA ALA A 7 7.32 -6.11 -33.25
C ALA A 7 8.72 -6.00 -32.65
N GLU A 8 9.03 -6.82 -31.64
CA GLU A 8 10.37 -6.88 -31.03
C GLU A 8 11.40 -7.38 -32.05
N GLY A 9 11.08 -8.43 -32.83
CA GLY A 9 11.97 -8.96 -33.87
C GLY A 9 12.24 -7.95 -34.98
N ALA A 10 11.21 -7.28 -35.49
CA ALA A 10 11.35 -6.24 -36.51
C ALA A 10 12.16 -5.02 -36.01
N ALA A 11 11.93 -4.58 -34.76
CA ALA A 11 12.61 -3.44 -34.20
C ALA A 11 14.11 -3.71 -33.92
N ARG A 12 14.50 -4.93 -33.54
CA ARG A 12 15.89 -5.31 -33.26
C ARG A 12 16.82 -5.13 -34.43
N GLY A 13 16.33 -5.23 -35.65
CA GLY A 13 17.11 -5.03 -36.88
C GLY A 13 17.25 -3.57 -37.32
N VAL A 14 16.45 -2.65 -36.72
CA VAL A 14 16.29 -1.26 -37.17
C VAL A 14 16.63 -0.22 -36.13
N LEU A 15 16.29 -0.47 -34.85
CA LEU A 15 16.44 0.50 -33.78
C LEU A 15 17.70 0.25 -32.95
N PRO A 16 18.45 1.29 -32.56
CA PRO A 16 19.53 1.20 -31.57
C PRO A 16 19.04 0.58 -30.26
N ALA A 17 19.96 -0.07 -29.54
CA ALA A 17 19.62 -0.77 -28.27
C ALA A 17 19.13 0.18 -27.17
N ASP A 18 19.54 1.44 -27.23
CA ASP A 18 19.16 2.50 -26.28
C ASP A 18 17.96 3.33 -26.73
N HIS A 19 17.33 2.98 -27.88
CA HIS A 19 16.16 3.72 -28.35
C HIS A 19 15.00 3.65 -27.35
N ALA A 20 14.32 4.77 -27.12
CA ALA A 20 13.23 4.91 -26.13
C ALA A 20 12.08 3.89 -26.31
N PHE A 21 11.88 3.39 -27.52
CA PHE A 21 10.94 2.32 -27.82
C PHE A 21 11.15 1.09 -26.93
N TRP A 22 12.41 0.71 -26.65
CA TRP A 22 12.72 -0.46 -25.84
C TRP A 22 12.31 -0.27 -24.39
N ALA A 23 12.50 0.93 -23.81
CA ALA A 23 12.06 1.25 -22.47
C ALA A 23 10.54 1.07 -22.35
N GLY A 24 9.77 1.63 -23.30
CA GLY A 24 8.31 1.48 -23.32
C GLY A 24 7.86 0.03 -23.51
N LEU A 25 8.53 -0.74 -24.39
CA LEU A 25 8.23 -2.16 -24.61
C LEU A 25 8.46 -2.99 -23.34
N TYR A 26 9.60 -2.79 -22.66
CA TYR A 26 9.91 -3.51 -21.44
C TYR A 26 8.98 -3.11 -20.29
N ASP A 27 8.63 -1.84 -20.15
CA ASP A 27 7.63 -1.38 -19.18
C ASP A 27 6.29 -2.10 -19.38
N GLN A 28 5.74 -2.05 -20.59
CA GLN A 28 4.47 -2.70 -20.92
C GLN A 28 4.51 -4.23 -20.70
N ARG A 29 5.63 -4.87 -21.03
CA ARG A 29 5.80 -6.30 -20.82
C ARG A 29 5.90 -6.63 -19.32
N GLY A 30 6.57 -5.80 -18.55
CA GLY A 30 6.63 -5.90 -17.10
C GLY A 30 5.24 -5.90 -16.47
N TRP A 31 4.38 -4.95 -16.87
CA TRP A 31 3.00 -4.90 -16.37
C TRP A 31 2.17 -6.12 -16.78
N VAL A 32 2.34 -6.63 -18.00
CA VAL A 32 1.69 -7.90 -18.41
C VAL A 32 2.16 -9.07 -17.56
N ASN A 33 3.44 -9.11 -17.19
CA ASN A 33 3.99 -10.16 -16.33
C ASN A 33 3.48 -10.05 -14.89
N ILE A 34 3.24 -8.84 -14.36
CA ILE A 34 2.53 -8.63 -13.09
C ILE A 34 1.13 -9.28 -13.14
N LEU A 35 0.35 -9.00 -14.19
CA LEU A 35 -1.00 -9.57 -14.35
C LEU A 35 -0.99 -11.10 -14.47
N ARG A 36 0.10 -11.68 -14.95
CA ARG A 36 0.31 -13.14 -15.06
C ARG A 36 0.88 -13.76 -13.79
N LYS A 37 1.12 -12.96 -12.73
CA LYS A 37 1.81 -13.36 -11.50
C LYS A 37 3.23 -13.92 -11.76
N ALA A 38 3.86 -13.47 -12.84
CA ALA A 38 5.24 -13.81 -13.23
C ALA A 38 6.20 -12.73 -12.69
N SER A 39 6.30 -12.62 -11.37
CA SER A 39 7.05 -11.55 -10.71
C SER A 39 8.55 -11.52 -11.03
N PRO A 40 9.28 -12.64 -11.21
CA PRO A 40 10.66 -12.60 -11.64
C PRO A 40 10.86 -11.99 -13.04
N GLU A 41 10.03 -12.37 -14.00
CA GLU A 41 10.05 -11.85 -15.37
C GLU A 41 9.66 -10.37 -15.40
N ALA A 42 8.65 -9.98 -14.59
CA ALA A 42 8.26 -8.58 -14.45
C ALA A 42 9.43 -7.73 -13.94
N ARG A 43 10.14 -8.18 -12.90
CA ARG A 43 11.33 -7.48 -12.38
C ARG A 43 12.41 -7.31 -13.44
N ALA A 44 12.71 -8.38 -14.18
CA ALA A 44 13.71 -8.34 -15.24
C ALA A 44 13.36 -7.31 -16.33
N ASP A 45 12.09 -7.22 -16.70
CA ASP A 45 11.61 -6.26 -17.69
C ASP A 45 11.64 -4.82 -17.19
N PHE A 46 11.14 -4.56 -15.99
CA PHE A 46 11.21 -3.22 -15.41
C PHE A 46 12.65 -2.74 -15.22
N LEU A 47 13.58 -3.61 -14.83
CA LEU A 47 14.99 -3.26 -14.72
C LEU A 47 15.58 -2.85 -16.08
N LYS A 48 15.22 -3.56 -17.18
CA LYS A 48 15.63 -3.16 -18.54
C LYS A 48 15.04 -1.82 -18.95
N ALA A 49 13.78 -1.55 -18.61
CA ALA A 49 13.15 -0.27 -18.90
C ALA A 49 13.85 0.88 -18.16
N ILE A 50 14.16 0.69 -16.86
CA ILE A 50 14.84 1.68 -16.02
C ILE A 50 16.30 1.93 -16.48
N ALA A 51 16.99 0.88 -16.93
CA ALA A 51 18.38 0.98 -17.40
C ALA A 51 18.51 1.66 -18.75
N ASN A 52 17.44 1.83 -19.51
CA ASN A 52 17.48 2.51 -20.81
C ASN A 52 17.68 4.02 -20.62
N SER A 53 18.79 4.54 -21.14
CA SER A 53 19.17 5.96 -20.99
C SER A 53 18.22 6.94 -21.69
N SER A 54 17.46 6.46 -22.68
CA SER A 54 16.46 7.24 -23.42
C SER A 54 15.04 7.11 -22.84
N ALA A 55 14.87 6.44 -21.68
CA ALA A 55 13.58 6.34 -21.03
C ALA A 55 13.09 7.72 -20.57
N SER A 56 11.84 8.05 -20.89
CA SER A 56 11.24 9.29 -20.40
C SER A 56 11.00 9.21 -18.87
N PRO A 57 10.90 10.37 -18.17
CA PRO A 57 10.55 10.38 -16.74
C PRO A 57 9.27 9.62 -16.43
N VAL A 58 8.28 9.64 -17.35
CA VAL A 58 7.03 8.87 -17.23
C VAL A 58 7.32 7.37 -17.16
N ILE A 59 8.02 6.84 -18.15
CA ILE A 59 8.37 5.41 -18.23
C ILE A 59 9.22 5.01 -17.02
N SER A 60 10.21 5.85 -16.66
CA SER A 60 11.06 5.61 -15.50
C SER A 60 10.27 5.54 -14.19
N ALA A 61 9.29 6.43 -13.98
CA ALA A 61 8.42 6.41 -12.82
C ALA A 61 7.50 5.18 -12.81
N GLN A 62 6.86 4.85 -13.94
CA GLN A 62 5.98 3.69 -14.09
C GLN A 62 6.73 2.37 -13.88
N SER A 63 7.91 2.23 -14.48
CA SER A 63 8.71 1.01 -14.34
C SER A 63 9.23 0.82 -12.91
N ARG A 64 9.56 1.91 -12.19
CA ARG A 64 9.91 1.83 -10.77
C ARG A 64 8.72 1.47 -9.88
N GLU A 65 7.53 2.00 -10.18
CA GLU A 65 6.29 1.61 -9.51
C GLU A 65 6.00 0.12 -9.74
N GLY A 66 6.09 -0.36 -10.99
CA GLY A 66 5.92 -1.76 -11.35
C GLY A 66 6.95 -2.67 -10.69
N LEU A 67 8.21 -2.24 -10.63
CA LEU A 67 9.28 -2.99 -9.95
C LEU A 67 9.04 -3.06 -8.45
N GLY A 68 8.58 -1.96 -7.83
CA GLY A 68 8.17 -1.93 -6.42
C GLY A 68 7.06 -2.93 -6.14
N LYS A 69 6.01 -2.95 -6.99
CA LYS A 69 4.93 -3.93 -6.89
C LYS A 69 5.42 -5.37 -7.03
N ALA A 70 6.30 -5.65 -7.98
CA ALA A 70 6.88 -6.98 -8.16
C ALA A 70 7.75 -7.44 -6.98
N TRP A 71 8.34 -6.49 -6.22
CA TRP A 71 9.04 -6.79 -4.98
C TRP A 71 8.09 -7.00 -3.81
N LEU A 72 6.96 -6.25 -3.73
CA LEU A 72 5.89 -6.51 -2.76
C LEU A 72 5.34 -7.93 -2.92
N ASP A 73 5.04 -8.34 -4.16
CA ASP A 73 4.56 -9.71 -4.47
C ASP A 73 5.58 -10.78 -4.08
N ALA A 74 6.86 -10.44 -4.01
CA ALA A 74 7.94 -11.33 -3.58
C ALA A 74 8.22 -11.30 -2.07
N GLY A 75 7.53 -10.48 -1.29
CA GLY A 75 7.76 -10.32 0.14
C GLY A 75 9.00 -9.46 0.50
N GLU A 76 9.58 -8.76 -0.45
CA GLU A 76 10.83 -7.99 -0.32
C GLU A 76 10.53 -6.50 -0.06
N GLY A 77 9.95 -6.18 1.11
CA GLY A 77 9.50 -4.85 1.47
C GLY A 77 10.57 -3.76 1.34
N GLY A 78 11.80 -4.01 1.76
CA GLY A 78 12.89 -3.04 1.64
C GLY A 78 13.23 -2.66 0.20
N LYS A 79 13.29 -3.66 -0.71
CA LYS A 79 13.53 -3.41 -2.15
C LYS A 79 12.33 -2.73 -2.81
N ALA A 80 11.13 -3.09 -2.40
CA ALA A 80 9.92 -2.43 -2.86
C ALA A 80 9.94 -0.95 -2.50
N ARG A 81 10.22 -0.63 -1.23
CA ARG A 81 10.31 0.74 -0.71
C ARG A 81 11.30 1.58 -1.49
N GLU A 82 12.53 1.11 -1.67
CA GLU A 82 13.55 1.85 -2.42
C GLU A 82 13.08 2.28 -3.82
N ASN A 83 12.42 1.36 -4.55
CA ASN A 83 11.94 1.65 -5.89
C ASN A 83 10.72 2.58 -5.89
N LEU A 84 9.81 2.42 -4.94
CA LEU A 84 8.63 3.27 -4.80
C LEU A 84 8.97 4.69 -4.35
N GLU A 85 9.97 4.88 -3.48
CA GLU A 85 10.49 6.21 -3.13
C GLU A 85 11.03 6.95 -4.36
N LYS A 86 11.81 6.25 -5.21
CA LYS A 86 12.30 6.82 -6.47
C LYS A 86 11.17 7.13 -7.45
N ALA A 87 10.14 6.25 -7.53
CA ALA A 87 8.95 6.52 -8.34
C ALA A 87 8.20 7.76 -7.84
N LEU A 88 8.02 7.87 -6.52
CA LEU A 88 7.35 9.02 -5.88
C LEU A 88 8.10 10.33 -6.15
N GLN A 89 9.43 10.31 -6.04
CA GLN A 89 10.27 11.46 -6.34
C GLN A 89 10.09 11.93 -7.80
N LEU A 90 10.14 11.00 -8.77
CA LEU A 90 9.93 11.32 -10.18
C LEU A 90 8.52 11.87 -10.44
N ARG A 91 7.48 11.28 -9.81
CA ARG A 91 6.11 11.79 -9.98
C ARG A 91 5.93 13.18 -9.37
N LYS A 92 6.50 13.45 -8.20
CA LYS A 92 6.44 14.78 -7.58
C LYS A 92 7.17 15.85 -8.40
N SER A 93 8.31 15.52 -8.99
CA SER A 93 9.10 16.50 -9.75
C SER A 93 8.55 16.78 -11.15
N HIS A 94 7.90 15.81 -11.79
CA HIS A 94 7.47 15.92 -13.19
C HIS A 94 5.96 15.89 -13.38
N PHE A 95 5.18 15.33 -12.45
CA PHE A 95 3.75 15.01 -12.60
C PHE A 95 2.96 15.29 -11.32
N ALA A 96 3.26 16.39 -10.63
CA ALA A 96 2.64 16.72 -9.34
C ALA A 96 1.10 16.89 -9.39
N SER A 97 0.55 17.16 -10.56
CA SER A 97 -0.91 17.26 -10.79
C SER A 97 -1.60 15.91 -11.00
N ASP A 98 -0.84 14.82 -11.25
CA ASP A 98 -1.39 13.46 -11.37
C ASP A 98 -1.61 12.85 -9.98
N LEU A 99 -2.63 13.36 -9.30
CA LEU A 99 -2.95 13.03 -7.91
C LEU A 99 -3.34 11.56 -7.73
N LEU A 100 -3.97 10.94 -8.74
CA LEU A 100 -4.33 9.52 -8.69
C LEU A 100 -3.09 8.63 -8.66
N SER A 101 -2.14 8.88 -9.56
CA SER A 101 -0.88 8.14 -9.58
C SER A 101 -0.03 8.40 -8.34
N LEU A 102 -0.02 9.63 -7.81
CA LEU A 102 0.64 9.92 -6.53
C LEU A 102 0.02 9.12 -5.39
N GLY A 103 -1.32 9.10 -5.29
CA GLY A 103 -2.04 8.32 -4.28
C GLY A 103 -1.72 6.83 -4.36
N ARG A 104 -1.68 6.26 -5.57
CA ARG A 104 -1.33 4.86 -5.80
C ARG A 104 0.10 4.52 -5.38
N VAL A 105 1.07 5.37 -5.72
CA VAL A 105 2.48 5.16 -5.31
C VAL A 105 2.63 5.30 -3.80
N TYR A 106 1.98 6.28 -3.18
CA TYR A 106 1.97 6.42 -1.73
C TYR A 106 1.35 5.22 -1.03
N TYR A 107 0.21 4.71 -1.51
CA TYR A 107 -0.40 3.49 -0.96
C TYR A 107 0.55 2.29 -1.04
N SER A 108 1.17 2.08 -2.21
CA SER A 108 2.15 0.99 -2.39
C SER A 108 3.38 1.17 -1.50
N LEU A 109 3.83 2.41 -1.28
CA LEU A 109 4.94 2.74 -0.38
C LEU A 109 4.57 2.42 1.08
N GLY A 110 3.32 2.69 1.48
CA GLY A 110 2.80 2.30 2.80
C GLY A 110 2.89 0.79 3.00
N LEU A 111 2.41 0.01 2.03
CA LEU A 111 2.51 -1.47 2.09
C LEU A 111 3.97 -1.96 2.17
N ALA A 112 4.88 -1.32 1.42
CA ALA A 112 6.30 -1.68 1.43
C ALA A 112 6.97 -1.36 2.77
N SER A 113 6.59 -0.24 3.39
CA SER A 113 7.08 0.17 4.71
C SER A 113 6.56 -0.75 5.82
N ASP A 114 5.27 -1.11 5.79
CA ASP A 114 4.68 -2.10 6.72
C ASP A 114 5.41 -3.45 6.61
N MET A 115 5.60 -3.94 5.39
CA MET A 115 6.31 -5.20 5.15
C MET A 115 7.78 -5.14 5.61
N ALA A 116 8.40 -3.97 5.58
CA ALA A 116 9.76 -3.74 6.08
C ALA A 116 9.81 -3.50 7.60
N GLY A 117 8.67 -3.45 8.29
CA GLY A 117 8.57 -3.17 9.73
C GLY A 117 8.71 -1.69 10.09
N ASP A 118 8.69 -0.79 9.11
CA ASP A 118 8.75 0.66 9.28
C ASP A 118 7.33 1.23 9.42
N ARG A 119 6.77 1.14 10.63
CA ARG A 119 5.40 1.61 10.91
C ARG A 119 5.24 3.12 10.68
N GLU A 120 6.20 3.92 11.08
CA GLU A 120 6.13 5.38 10.95
C GLU A 120 6.14 5.78 9.46
N GLY A 121 7.03 5.16 8.67
CA GLY A 121 7.06 5.31 7.22
C GLY A 121 5.75 4.87 6.57
N ALA A 122 5.16 3.77 7.01
CA ALA A 122 3.87 3.27 6.53
C ALA A 122 2.74 4.28 6.79
N LEU A 123 2.60 4.76 8.03
CA LEU A 123 1.57 5.75 8.40
C LEU A 123 1.72 7.04 7.61
N THR A 124 2.95 7.53 7.44
CA THR A 124 3.25 8.71 6.62
C THR A 124 2.84 8.51 5.16
N ALA A 125 3.14 7.34 4.60
CA ALA A 125 2.80 7.02 3.23
C ALA A 125 1.28 6.86 3.04
N TYR A 126 0.57 6.15 3.92
CA TYR A 126 -0.88 6.04 3.85
C TYR A 126 -1.58 7.40 4.02
N ALA A 127 -1.07 8.27 4.89
CA ALA A 127 -1.58 9.64 5.01
C ALA A 127 -1.39 10.42 3.70
N GLY A 128 -0.22 10.30 3.06
CA GLY A 128 0.05 10.90 1.75
C GLY A 128 -0.86 10.36 0.64
N ALA A 129 -1.21 9.06 0.68
CA ALA A 129 -2.17 8.46 -0.24
C ALA A 129 -3.56 9.06 -0.05
N VAL A 130 -4.07 9.10 1.19
CA VAL A 130 -5.36 9.70 1.52
C VAL A 130 -5.43 11.16 1.07
N ASP A 131 -4.42 11.99 1.41
CA ASP A 131 -4.39 13.41 1.06
C ASP A 131 -4.41 13.63 -0.47
N SER A 132 -3.63 12.85 -1.23
CA SER A 132 -3.61 12.93 -2.69
C SER A 132 -4.95 12.50 -3.29
N LEU A 133 -5.53 11.40 -2.81
CA LEU A 133 -6.78 10.83 -3.34
C LEU A 133 -8.00 11.69 -2.98
N LEU A 134 -8.03 12.35 -1.84
CA LEU A 134 -9.12 13.28 -1.49
C LEU A 134 -9.20 14.49 -2.43
N LYS A 135 -8.06 14.92 -2.97
CA LYS A 135 -7.95 16.03 -3.93
C LYS A 135 -8.16 15.59 -5.38
N CYS A 136 -8.21 14.28 -5.64
CA CYS A 136 -8.40 13.73 -6.98
C CYS A 136 -9.88 13.77 -7.40
N VAL A 137 -10.13 13.83 -8.72
CA VAL A 137 -11.48 13.70 -9.29
C VAL A 137 -12.08 12.34 -8.93
N GLU A 138 -13.38 12.29 -8.67
CA GLU A 138 -14.08 11.06 -8.31
C GLU A 138 -14.03 10.02 -9.44
N GLY A 139 -13.92 8.76 -9.03
CA GLY A 139 -13.85 7.58 -9.91
C GLY A 139 -13.68 6.30 -9.11
N ALA A 140 -13.95 5.16 -9.73
CA ALA A 140 -13.91 3.86 -9.07
C ALA A 140 -12.52 3.55 -8.51
N GLU A 141 -11.46 3.69 -9.31
CA GLU A 141 -10.08 3.45 -8.87
C GLU A 141 -9.68 4.34 -7.69
N ARG A 142 -10.06 5.64 -7.72
CA ARG A 142 -9.83 6.55 -6.60
C ARG A 142 -10.54 6.06 -5.33
N ARG A 143 -11.82 5.66 -5.44
CA ARG A 143 -12.60 5.17 -4.30
C ARG A 143 -11.95 3.94 -3.68
N ASP A 144 -11.57 2.95 -4.51
CA ASP A 144 -10.96 1.71 -4.05
C ASP A 144 -9.63 1.96 -3.34
N LEU A 145 -8.76 2.78 -3.92
CA LEU A 145 -7.48 3.15 -3.32
C LEU A 145 -7.66 3.94 -2.01
N LEU A 146 -8.65 4.82 -1.94
CA LEU A 146 -8.95 5.62 -0.76
C LEU A 146 -9.42 4.72 0.39
N VAL A 147 -10.36 3.79 0.11
CA VAL A 147 -10.82 2.79 1.07
C VAL A 147 -9.64 1.96 1.59
N GLN A 148 -8.82 1.41 0.71
CA GLN A 148 -7.67 0.61 1.10
C GLN A 148 -6.66 1.42 1.92
N SER A 149 -6.39 2.67 1.55
CA SER A 149 -5.45 3.54 2.26
C SER A 149 -5.93 3.85 3.69
N TYR A 150 -7.22 4.13 3.88
CA TYR A 150 -7.79 4.35 5.22
C TYR A 150 -7.73 3.09 6.07
N LEU A 151 -8.12 1.94 5.50
CA LEU A 151 -8.11 0.67 6.25
C LEU A 151 -6.68 0.28 6.66
N CYS A 152 -5.71 0.33 5.74
CA CYS A 152 -4.32 0.03 6.06
C CYS A 152 -3.76 0.98 7.12
N LYS A 153 -4.06 2.30 6.99
CA LYS A 153 -3.70 3.29 8.01
C LYS A 153 -4.30 2.95 9.38
N ALA A 154 -5.60 2.60 9.42
CA ALA A 154 -6.28 2.27 10.66
C ALA A 154 -5.69 1.02 11.33
N TYR A 155 -5.40 -0.03 10.55
CA TYR A 155 -4.75 -1.23 11.09
C TYR A 155 -3.33 -0.94 11.62
N ALA A 156 -2.52 -0.18 10.88
CA ALA A 156 -1.18 0.21 11.34
C ALA A 156 -1.22 1.06 12.63
N LEU A 157 -2.25 1.89 12.80
CA LEU A 157 -2.52 2.63 14.03
C LEU A 157 -2.93 1.70 15.18
N CYS A 158 -3.78 0.70 14.94
CA CYS A 158 -4.13 -0.32 15.93
C CYS A 158 -2.91 -1.11 16.41
N ASP A 159 -2.02 -1.50 15.50
CA ASP A 159 -0.77 -2.20 15.84
C ASP A 159 0.18 -1.33 16.67
N GLY A 160 0.01 -0.01 16.60
CA GLY A 160 0.71 0.98 17.42
C GLY A 160 -0.05 1.39 18.68
N GLU A 161 -1.19 0.77 19.00
CA GLU A 161 -2.07 1.13 20.13
C GLU A 161 -2.56 2.58 20.10
N GLN A 162 -2.55 3.20 18.89
CA GLN A 162 -3.06 4.56 18.66
C GLN A 162 -4.56 4.51 18.37
N TRP A 163 -5.32 4.07 19.39
CA TRP A 163 -6.74 3.71 19.27
C TRP A 163 -7.64 4.84 18.82
N LYS A 164 -7.33 6.08 19.24
CA LYS A 164 -8.14 7.25 18.87
C LYS A 164 -8.01 7.56 17.38
N GLU A 165 -6.79 7.65 16.90
CA GLU A 165 -6.50 7.92 15.48
C GLU A 165 -6.96 6.75 14.60
N ALA A 166 -6.89 5.51 15.09
CA ALA A 166 -7.42 4.35 14.42
C ALA A 166 -8.94 4.44 14.28
N ALA A 167 -9.66 4.80 15.34
CA ALA A 167 -11.10 5.00 15.29
C ALA A 167 -11.49 6.09 14.27
N GLU A 168 -10.80 7.21 14.27
CA GLU A 168 -11.01 8.30 13.30
C GLU A 168 -10.83 7.83 11.84
N ALA A 169 -9.83 6.98 11.59
CA ALA A 169 -9.60 6.43 10.24
C ALA A 169 -10.69 5.41 9.84
N PHE A 170 -11.16 4.55 10.76
CA PHE A 170 -12.27 3.64 10.52
C PHE A 170 -13.60 4.38 10.32
N GLU A 171 -13.86 5.46 11.09
CA GLU A 171 -15.03 6.31 10.88
C GLU A 171 -15.01 6.98 9.51
N ALA A 172 -13.86 7.49 9.07
CA ALA A 172 -13.71 8.19 7.80
C ALA A 172 -14.01 7.29 6.59
N VAL A 173 -13.69 6.00 6.67
CA VAL A 173 -13.93 5.06 5.56
C VAL A 173 -15.35 4.49 5.55
N LEU A 174 -16.04 4.50 6.69
CA LEU A 174 -17.34 3.84 6.88
C LEU A 174 -18.42 4.22 5.85
N PRO A 175 -18.56 5.49 5.40
CA PRO A 175 -19.53 5.87 4.38
C PRO A 175 -19.27 5.26 3.00
N MET A 176 -18.03 4.78 2.76
CA MET A 176 -17.61 4.18 1.49
C MET A 176 -17.74 2.66 1.47
N LEU A 177 -18.07 2.05 2.61
CA LEU A 177 -18.14 0.59 2.77
C LEU A 177 -19.58 0.08 2.71
N GLU A 178 -19.74 -1.15 2.20
CA GLU A 178 -21.02 -1.85 2.11
C GLU A 178 -20.86 -3.31 2.54
N GLY A 179 -21.98 -3.96 2.87
CA GLY A 179 -22.04 -5.40 3.16
C GLY A 179 -21.04 -5.85 4.23
N GLU A 180 -20.35 -6.93 3.95
CA GLU A 180 -19.38 -7.56 4.88
C GLU A 180 -18.23 -6.63 5.27
N GLN A 181 -17.73 -5.82 4.34
CA GLN A 181 -16.66 -4.85 4.63
C GLN A 181 -17.10 -3.81 5.66
N ARG A 182 -18.34 -3.34 5.57
CA ARG A 182 -18.91 -2.41 6.55
C ARG A 182 -19.07 -3.07 7.92
N SER A 183 -19.55 -4.30 7.96
CA SER A 183 -19.68 -5.07 9.20
C SER A 183 -18.33 -5.30 9.88
N GLU A 184 -17.31 -5.70 9.14
CA GLU A 184 -15.95 -5.88 9.67
C GLU A 184 -15.36 -4.54 10.16
N ASN A 185 -15.61 -3.44 9.44
CA ASN A 185 -15.18 -2.12 9.87
C ASN A 185 -15.81 -1.71 11.21
N TYR A 186 -17.12 -1.91 11.39
CA TYR A 186 -17.78 -1.65 12.66
C TYR A 186 -17.21 -2.51 13.81
N LYS A 187 -16.87 -3.75 13.54
CA LYS A 187 -16.20 -4.62 14.52
C LYS A 187 -14.85 -4.05 14.96
N GLN A 188 -14.02 -3.60 14.03
CA GLN A 188 -12.73 -3.00 14.36
C GLN A 188 -12.89 -1.66 15.10
N LEU A 189 -13.84 -0.84 14.67
CA LEU A 189 -14.19 0.42 15.33
C LEU A 189 -14.69 0.18 16.76
N GLY A 190 -15.55 -0.84 16.97
CA GLY A 190 -16.00 -1.27 18.28
C GLY A 190 -14.83 -1.67 19.20
N ARG A 191 -13.83 -2.36 18.67
CA ARG A 191 -12.60 -2.70 19.40
C ARG A 191 -11.82 -1.44 19.80
N CYS A 192 -11.64 -0.49 18.89
CA CYS A 192 -10.98 0.77 19.21
C CYS A 192 -11.71 1.52 20.35
N TYR A 193 -13.04 1.58 20.32
CA TYR A 193 -13.81 2.22 21.38
C TYR A 193 -13.78 1.45 22.69
N ASP A 194 -13.67 0.12 22.66
CA ASP A 194 -13.44 -0.68 23.87
C ASP A 194 -12.13 -0.32 24.55
N GLU A 195 -11.03 -0.23 23.77
CA GLU A 195 -9.71 0.14 24.29
C GLU A 195 -9.68 1.60 24.82
N LEU A 196 -10.47 2.48 24.23
CA LEU A 196 -10.64 3.87 24.70
C LEU A 196 -11.58 3.99 25.90
N GLY A 197 -12.23 2.91 26.34
CA GLY A 197 -13.21 2.93 27.43
C GLY A 197 -14.55 3.60 27.09
N MET A 198 -14.83 3.83 25.79
CA MET A 198 -16.03 4.51 25.28
C MET A 198 -17.16 3.51 25.06
N LYS A 199 -17.72 2.99 26.18
CA LYS A 199 -18.64 1.86 26.21
C LYS A 199 -19.88 2.01 25.30
N GLU A 200 -20.55 3.16 25.34
CA GLU A 200 -21.75 3.40 24.53
C GLU A 200 -21.46 3.31 23.04
N LYS A 201 -20.38 3.98 22.56
CA LYS A 201 -19.96 3.90 21.17
C LYS A 201 -19.53 2.48 20.76
N ALA A 202 -18.84 1.78 21.65
CA ALA A 202 -18.45 0.39 21.42
C ALA A 202 -19.69 -0.49 21.26
N ASP A 203 -20.69 -0.39 22.14
CA ASP A 203 -21.92 -1.18 22.10
C ASP A 203 -22.69 -0.96 20.78
N ASP A 204 -22.80 0.30 20.33
CA ASP A 204 -23.42 0.64 19.04
C ASP A 204 -22.65 0.00 17.87
N CYS A 205 -21.32 0.11 17.85
CA CYS A 205 -20.52 -0.49 16.81
C CYS A 205 -20.62 -2.03 16.79
N TRP A 206 -20.59 -2.68 17.94
CA TRP A 206 -20.77 -4.13 18.03
C TRP A 206 -22.14 -4.58 17.52
N LYS A 207 -23.20 -3.83 17.83
CA LYS A 207 -24.55 -4.09 17.32
C LYS A 207 -24.60 -3.96 15.79
N GLU A 208 -24.07 -2.88 15.24
CA GLU A 208 -24.05 -2.64 13.78
C GLU A 208 -23.16 -3.65 13.04
N SER A 209 -22.11 -4.16 13.68
CA SER A 209 -21.24 -5.17 13.07
C SER A 209 -21.92 -6.52 12.86
N GLY A 210 -22.94 -6.86 13.69
CA GLY A 210 -23.55 -8.20 13.73
C GLY A 210 -22.63 -9.29 14.30
N PHE A 211 -21.43 -8.97 14.75
CA PHE A 211 -20.49 -9.90 15.39
C PHE A 211 -20.66 -9.91 16.91
N PRO A 212 -20.45 -11.07 17.57
CA PRO A 212 -20.45 -11.12 19.03
C PRO A 212 -19.25 -10.32 19.57
N ARG A 213 -19.51 -9.49 20.59
CA ARG A 213 -18.43 -8.75 21.26
C ARG A 213 -17.49 -9.73 21.95
N VAL A 214 -16.30 -9.86 21.40
CA VAL A 214 -15.21 -10.64 22.02
C VAL A 214 -14.47 -9.71 22.96
N ARG A 215 -14.70 -9.85 24.27
CA ARG A 215 -13.84 -9.19 25.26
C ARG A 215 -12.45 -9.82 25.14
N MET A 216 -11.50 -9.09 24.57
CA MET A 216 -10.11 -9.44 24.74
C MET A 216 -9.82 -9.35 26.24
N ALA A 217 -9.32 -10.45 26.83
CA ALA A 217 -8.74 -10.36 28.16
C ALA A 217 -7.67 -9.28 28.12
N SER A 218 -7.79 -8.26 28.95
CA SER A 218 -6.77 -7.24 29.11
C SER A 218 -5.43 -7.95 29.16
N PRO A 219 -4.39 -7.52 28.41
CA PRO A 219 -3.07 -8.14 28.50
C PRO A 219 -2.69 -8.13 29.97
N GLY A 220 -2.71 -9.34 30.57
CA GLY A 220 -2.54 -9.51 31.99
C GLY A 220 -1.29 -8.76 32.43
N ARG A 221 -1.40 -7.88 33.42
CA ARG A 221 -0.25 -7.34 34.13
C ARG A 221 0.72 -8.49 34.34
N ARG A 222 1.89 -8.42 33.72
CA ARG A 222 2.96 -9.36 34.00
C ARG A 222 3.07 -9.43 35.51
N PRO A 223 2.98 -10.63 36.14
CA PRO A 223 3.15 -10.73 37.57
C PRO A 223 4.53 -10.14 37.90
N SER A 224 4.54 -9.14 38.76
CA SER A 224 5.79 -8.60 39.31
C SER A 224 6.56 -9.77 39.89
N VAL A 225 7.73 -10.05 39.32
CA VAL A 225 8.68 -11.02 39.89
C VAL A 225 9.16 -10.41 41.23
N ASN A 226 8.46 -10.79 42.29
CA ASN A 226 8.89 -10.49 43.67
C ASN A 226 10.23 -11.24 43.85
N SER A 227 11.29 -10.47 43.87
CA SER A 227 12.60 -10.92 44.38
C SER A 227 12.43 -11.21 45.90
N ARG A 228 12.05 -12.45 46.19
CA ARG A 228 12.29 -12.98 47.54
C ARG A 228 13.73 -13.40 47.64
N SER A 229 14.52 -12.52 48.24
CA SER A 229 15.76 -12.89 48.88
C SER A 229 15.47 -14.02 49.90
N SER A 230 16.03 -15.20 49.71
CA SER A 230 16.14 -16.19 50.75
C SER A 230 17.52 -16.09 51.34
N ARG A 231 17.53 -15.59 52.58
CA ARG A 231 18.59 -15.94 53.57
C ARG A 231 18.48 -17.43 53.87
N ARG A 232 19.50 -18.17 53.70
CA ARG A 232 20.24 -19.04 54.65
C ARG A 232 21.27 -19.84 53.88
#